data_0cb79d9e0c7eba57f5e227c2499d90a3
#
_entry.id   0cb79d9e0c7eba57f5e227c2499d90a3
#
_cell.length_a   1.000
_cell.length_b   1.000
_cell.length_c   1.000
_cell.angle_alpha   90.00
_cell.angle_beta   90.00
_cell.angle_gamma   90.00
#
_symmetry.space_group_name_H-M   'P 1'
#
loop_
_entity.id
_entity.type
_entity.pdbx_description
1 polymer ?
#
loop_
_entity_poly.entity_id
_entity_poly.type
_entity_poly.pdbx_seq_one_letter_code
_entity_poly.pdbx_strand_id
1 'polypeptide(L)'
;MKPLPFFLPALLCPQSSAEGEGEDLPWPLQRPDHLLFALPEQEEEGTQQWVEQFKAIIGDAQGFVMADCGMPVPQQRAALLACQESPGKPAFVACLTLDEESHTPDGWDGDASLILLQSMGCAAVLFTAGDNEAMEELPRLFSTLWEDARIPVGVILPKESDRQLVAAFPRSCLMMGLDESACIHLGELGEETGFWKRELVIADPPEEDWFIAVSNGRDHLLDPTFDIDGELECQGDFTQQLLELESDGCTALRLLLPDEDAVDLFTAEQYMVKMPISLCAQDPVLLERALRAFWGRAVYDGTWPLEEEDLRPLVKKYGLILL
;
A
#
# COMPACT_ATOMS: atom_id res chain seq x y z
N MET A 1 -14.18 7.55 -11.72
CA MET A 1 -13.87 7.75 -10.28
C MET A 1 -14.46 9.09 -9.86
N LYS A 2 -15.20 9.18 -8.78
CA LYS A 2 -15.52 10.50 -8.20
C LYS A 2 -14.22 11.03 -7.61
N PRO A 3 -13.82 12.27 -7.89
CA PRO A 3 -12.66 12.86 -7.22
C PRO A 3 -12.90 12.76 -5.71
N LEU A 4 -11.90 12.29 -4.99
CA LEU A 4 -11.89 12.39 -3.53
C LEU A 4 -12.16 13.85 -3.18
N PRO A 5 -13.07 14.15 -2.24
CA PRO A 5 -13.24 15.52 -1.80
C PRO A 5 -11.89 15.97 -1.25
N PHE A 6 -11.30 16.94 -1.92
CA PHE A 6 -10.10 17.61 -1.53
C PHE A 6 -10.21 18.05 -0.07
N PHE A 7 -9.13 17.95 0.66
CA PHE A 7 -8.94 18.40 2.02
C PHE A 7 -9.22 17.34 3.09
N LEU A 8 -8.14 16.60 3.36
CA LEU A 8 -7.87 16.10 4.69
C LEU A 8 -6.74 16.94 5.28
N PRO A 9 -6.98 18.08 5.96
CA PRO A 9 -6.19 18.40 7.11
C PRO A 9 -6.63 17.40 8.16
N ALA A 10 -6.08 16.18 8.08
CA ALA A 10 -6.52 15.11 8.94
C ALA A 10 -5.90 15.30 10.30
N LEU A 11 -6.71 15.68 11.23
CA LEU A 11 -6.46 15.39 12.62
C LEU A 11 -6.60 13.89 12.82
N LEU A 12 -5.49 13.21 12.87
CA LEU A 12 -5.39 11.91 13.47
C LEU A 12 -4.61 12.10 14.75
N CYS A 13 -5.35 12.26 15.84
CA CYS A 13 -4.79 12.03 17.15
C CYS A 13 -4.97 10.55 17.46
N PRO A 14 -3.91 9.74 17.61
CA PRO A 14 -4.03 8.32 17.95
C PRO A 14 -4.74 8.03 19.26
N GLN A 15 -5.09 9.06 20.04
CA GLN A 15 -5.67 8.95 21.38
C GLN A 15 -6.92 9.78 21.63
N SER A 16 -7.51 10.44 20.64
CA SER A 16 -8.80 11.07 20.89
C SER A 16 -9.90 10.00 20.87
N SER A 17 -10.08 9.32 22.01
CA SER A 17 -11.37 8.73 22.32
C SER A 17 -12.46 9.74 21.99
N ALA A 18 -13.48 9.31 21.27
CA ALA A 18 -14.58 10.08 20.72
C ALA A 18 -15.52 10.73 21.78
N GLU A 19 -14.97 11.39 22.78
CA GLU A 19 -15.70 12.05 23.88
C GLU A 19 -15.31 13.53 24.04
N GLY A 20 -15.05 14.24 22.94
CA GLY A 20 -14.87 15.68 22.96
C GLY A 20 -15.93 16.37 22.09
N GLU A 21 -16.80 17.17 22.69
CA GLU A 21 -17.68 18.09 21.98
C GLU A 21 -16.84 19.06 21.16
N GLY A 22 -16.68 18.78 19.85
CA GLY A 22 -15.78 19.49 18.96
C GLY A 22 -16.44 20.67 18.28
N GLU A 23 -16.73 21.77 19.00
CA GLU A 23 -17.18 23.01 18.39
C GLU A 23 -16.06 23.84 17.74
N ASP A 24 -14.78 23.56 18.04
CA ASP A 24 -13.63 24.37 17.60
C ASP A 24 -12.62 23.62 16.72
N LEU A 25 -12.97 22.44 16.17
CA LEU A 25 -12.06 21.73 15.28
C LEU A 25 -12.05 22.35 13.87
N PRO A 26 -10.86 22.58 13.26
CA PRO A 26 -10.79 23.12 11.92
C PRO A 26 -11.51 22.24 10.92
N TRP A 27 -12.20 22.87 9.96
CA TRP A 27 -12.79 22.21 8.81
C TRP A 27 -11.77 21.25 8.18
N PRO A 28 -11.95 19.96 8.07
CA PRO A 28 -13.07 19.12 7.69
C PRO A 28 -13.55 18.13 8.75
N LEU A 29 -13.10 18.22 9.99
CA LEU A 29 -13.51 17.32 11.08
C LEU A 29 -14.95 17.53 11.53
N GLN A 30 -15.56 18.64 11.11
CA GLN A 30 -16.97 18.93 11.37
C GLN A 30 -17.93 18.14 10.47
N ARG A 31 -17.43 17.29 9.56
CA ARG A 31 -18.26 16.45 8.70
C ARG A 31 -18.23 15.01 9.20
N PRO A 32 -19.28 14.53 9.87
CA PRO A 32 -19.36 13.14 10.38
C PRO A 32 -19.27 12.08 9.28
N ASP A 33 -19.41 12.48 8.01
CA ASP A 33 -19.34 11.60 6.84
C ASP A 33 -17.89 11.24 6.42
N HIS A 34 -16.88 11.80 7.09
CA HIS A 34 -15.46 11.59 6.79
C HIS A 34 -14.68 11.17 8.04
N LEU A 35 -15.21 10.18 8.75
CA LEU A 35 -14.53 9.65 9.92
C LEU A 35 -13.19 9.03 9.47
N LEU A 36 -12.10 9.60 9.96
CA LEU A 36 -10.76 9.06 9.77
C LEU A 36 -10.26 8.56 11.12
N PHE A 37 -9.87 7.28 11.19
CA PHE A 37 -9.20 6.74 12.37
C PHE A 37 -8.00 5.89 11.95
N ALA A 38 -6.96 5.91 12.78
CA ALA A 38 -5.77 5.11 12.57
C ALA A 38 -6.00 3.67 13.04
N LEU A 39 -5.60 2.72 12.20
CA LEU A 39 -5.53 1.31 12.58
C LEU A 39 -4.17 1.06 13.23
N PRO A 40 -4.12 0.51 14.44
CA PRO A 40 -2.87 0.17 15.10
C PRO A 40 -2.24 -1.07 14.48
N GLU A 41 -0.92 -1.19 14.61
CA GLU A 41 -0.18 -2.41 14.31
C GLU A 41 -0.73 -3.60 15.13
N GLN A 42 -0.71 -4.79 14.55
CA GLN A 42 -1.19 -6.02 15.18
C GLN A 42 -0.02 -6.94 15.52
N GLU A 43 -0.11 -7.63 16.67
CA GLU A 43 0.94 -8.51 17.17
C GLU A 43 0.90 -9.92 16.56
N GLU A 44 -0.27 -10.37 16.09
CA GLU A 44 -0.44 -11.71 15.54
C GLU A 44 0.12 -11.83 14.13
N GLU A 45 0.60 -13.01 13.75
CA GLU A 45 1.18 -13.28 12.45
C GLU A 45 0.17 -13.83 11.46
N GLY A 46 0.25 -13.35 10.21
CA GLY A 46 -0.48 -13.88 9.06
C GLY A 46 -1.61 -12.99 8.55
N THR A 47 -1.69 -12.89 7.22
CA THR A 47 -2.63 -11.98 6.53
C THR A 47 -4.08 -12.21 6.93
N GLN A 48 -4.51 -13.47 7.09
CA GLN A 48 -5.90 -13.76 7.42
C GLN A 48 -6.27 -13.25 8.81
N GLN A 49 -5.41 -13.45 9.81
CA GLN A 49 -5.60 -12.98 11.18
C GLN A 49 -5.65 -11.45 11.21
N TRP A 50 -4.72 -10.78 10.55
CA TRP A 50 -4.72 -9.32 10.43
C TRP A 50 -6.01 -8.79 9.80
N VAL A 51 -6.46 -9.39 8.70
CA VAL A 51 -7.71 -8.97 8.04
C VAL A 51 -8.90 -9.09 8.99
N GLU A 52 -9.05 -10.19 9.72
CA GLU A 52 -10.17 -10.38 10.65
C GLU A 52 -10.10 -9.40 11.84
N GLN A 53 -8.90 -9.13 12.37
CA GLN A 53 -8.71 -8.15 13.43
C GLN A 53 -9.06 -6.73 12.95
N PHE A 54 -8.54 -6.33 11.79
CA PHE A 54 -8.87 -5.02 11.22
C PHE A 54 -10.36 -4.90 10.90
N LYS A 55 -11.01 -5.93 10.36
CA LYS A 55 -12.48 -5.94 10.16
C LYS A 55 -13.25 -5.75 11.47
N ALA A 56 -12.77 -6.36 12.56
CA ALA A 56 -13.40 -6.18 13.88
C ALA A 56 -13.27 -4.72 14.39
N ILE A 57 -12.14 -4.05 14.09
CA ILE A 57 -11.93 -2.64 14.44
C ILE A 57 -12.74 -1.72 13.52
N ILE A 58 -12.71 -1.96 12.23
CA ILE A 58 -13.40 -1.16 11.21
C ILE A 58 -14.92 -1.23 11.38
N GLY A 59 -15.46 -2.43 11.65
CA GLY A 59 -16.89 -2.65 11.82
C GLY A 59 -17.68 -2.22 10.58
N ASP A 60 -18.63 -1.31 10.77
CA ASP A 60 -19.47 -0.70 9.73
C ASP A 60 -19.06 0.74 9.39
N ALA A 61 -17.84 1.14 9.75
CA ALA A 61 -17.31 2.47 9.49
C ALA A 61 -17.41 2.84 8.01
N GLN A 62 -17.74 4.10 7.76
CA GLN A 62 -17.78 4.71 6.44
C GLN A 62 -16.77 5.87 6.39
N GLY A 63 -16.46 6.35 5.18
CA GLY A 63 -15.49 7.43 5.01
C GLY A 63 -14.06 6.91 4.86
N PHE A 64 -13.14 7.32 5.71
CA PHE A 64 -11.71 7.01 5.57
C PHE A 64 -11.17 6.28 6.80
N VAL A 65 -10.30 5.32 6.54
CA VAL A 65 -9.49 4.61 7.54
C VAL A 65 -8.04 4.75 7.13
N MET A 66 -7.15 5.04 8.06
CA MET A 66 -5.72 5.21 7.80
C MET A 66 -4.89 4.19 8.58
N ALA A 67 -3.76 3.79 8.01
CA ALA A 67 -2.74 3.06 8.75
C ALA A 67 -2.02 3.95 9.77
N ASP A 68 -1.57 3.38 10.88
CA ASP A 68 -0.57 4.01 11.74
C ASP A 68 0.75 4.17 10.96
N CYS A 69 1.50 5.25 11.24
CA CYS A 69 2.76 5.55 10.55
C CYS A 69 3.84 4.47 10.72
N GLY A 70 3.81 3.69 11.79
CA GLY A 70 4.74 2.59 12.04
C GLY A 70 4.29 1.23 11.54
N MET A 71 3.09 1.13 10.93
CA MET A 71 2.53 -0.16 10.52
C MET A 71 3.31 -0.76 9.35
N PRO A 72 3.80 -2.03 9.46
CA PRO A 72 4.46 -2.74 8.38
C PRO A 72 3.62 -2.83 7.10
N VAL A 73 4.26 -2.81 5.93
CA VAL A 73 3.58 -2.84 4.63
C VAL A 73 2.65 -4.05 4.46
N PRO A 74 3.02 -5.29 4.85
CA PRO A 74 2.11 -6.43 4.80
C PRO A 74 0.85 -6.26 5.64
N GLN A 75 0.94 -5.58 6.79
CA GLN A 75 -0.22 -5.27 7.61
C GLN A 75 -1.09 -4.16 6.98
N GLN A 76 -0.49 -3.15 6.35
CA GLN A 76 -1.24 -2.13 5.61
C GLN A 76 -2.00 -2.75 4.44
N ARG A 77 -1.39 -3.71 3.75
CA ARG A 77 -2.06 -4.52 2.72
C ARG A 77 -3.26 -5.30 3.29
N ALA A 78 -3.10 -5.93 4.45
CA ALA A 78 -4.19 -6.63 5.13
C ALA A 78 -5.31 -5.69 5.59
N ALA A 79 -4.96 -4.50 6.08
CA ALA A 79 -5.91 -3.46 6.45
C ALA A 79 -6.72 -2.95 5.24
N LEU A 80 -6.08 -2.79 4.08
CA LEU A 80 -6.75 -2.45 2.83
C LEU A 80 -7.76 -3.54 2.41
N LEU A 81 -7.39 -4.82 2.49
CA LEU A 81 -8.31 -5.95 2.27
C LEU A 81 -9.49 -5.92 3.25
N ALA A 82 -9.23 -5.65 4.52
CA ALA A 82 -10.27 -5.53 5.53
C ALA A 82 -11.25 -4.39 5.23
N CYS A 83 -10.76 -3.24 4.76
CA CYS A 83 -11.62 -2.14 4.31
C CYS A 83 -12.51 -2.53 3.13
N GLN A 84 -11.97 -3.25 2.14
CA GLN A 84 -12.71 -3.72 0.97
C GLN A 84 -13.79 -4.74 1.33
N GLU A 85 -13.56 -5.57 2.34
CA GLU A 85 -14.46 -6.62 2.80
C GLU A 85 -15.45 -6.15 3.88
N SER A 86 -15.21 -5.03 4.52
CA SER A 86 -16.11 -4.47 5.55
C SER A 86 -17.42 -3.96 4.93
N PRO A 87 -18.55 -4.04 5.64
CA PRO A 87 -19.86 -3.61 5.12
C PRO A 87 -19.89 -2.15 4.66
N GLY A 88 -19.22 -1.24 5.39
CA GLY A 88 -19.13 0.19 5.09
C GLY A 88 -18.20 0.50 3.93
N LYS A 89 -17.28 -0.41 3.58
CA LYS A 89 -16.23 -0.24 2.55
C LYS A 89 -15.54 1.11 2.65
N PRO A 90 -14.97 1.45 3.82
CA PRO A 90 -14.25 2.73 3.96
C PRO A 90 -13.08 2.79 3.00
N ALA A 91 -12.74 3.99 2.56
CA ALA A 91 -11.54 4.22 1.76
C ALA A 91 -10.29 4.09 2.66
N PHE A 92 -9.28 3.35 2.20
CA PHE A 92 -8.05 3.17 2.95
C PHE A 92 -6.99 4.18 2.51
N VAL A 93 -6.33 4.80 3.49
CA VAL A 93 -5.18 5.69 3.31
C VAL A 93 -3.97 5.02 3.95
N ALA A 94 -2.97 4.72 3.14
CA ALA A 94 -1.72 4.14 3.63
C ALA A 94 -0.79 5.23 4.19
N CYS A 95 0.09 4.84 5.10
CA CYS A 95 1.11 5.69 5.67
C CYS A 95 2.47 4.97 5.63
N LEU A 96 3.41 5.51 4.88
CA LEU A 96 4.74 4.95 4.73
C LEU A 96 5.77 5.85 5.43
N THR A 97 6.40 5.31 6.46
CA THR A 97 7.56 5.92 7.10
C THR A 97 8.80 5.50 6.34
N LEU A 98 9.60 6.45 5.88
CA LEU A 98 10.77 6.19 5.05
C LEU A 98 12.05 6.62 5.76
N ASP A 99 13.13 5.89 5.51
CA ASP A 99 14.50 6.32 5.80
C ASP A 99 15.07 7.17 4.64
N GLU A 100 16.34 7.57 4.74
CA GLU A 100 17.03 8.38 3.73
C GLU A 100 17.28 7.66 2.41
N GLU A 101 17.21 6.33 2.40
CA GLU A 101 17.35 5.47 1.22
C GLU A 101 16.00 5.04 0.61
N SER A 102 14.88 5.56 1.13
CA SER A 102 13.50 5.21 0.72
C SER A 102 13.02 3.84 1.17
N HIS A 103 13.57 3.29 2.27
CA HIS A 103 13.06 2.04 2.83
C HIS A 103 12.11 2.30 4.00
N THR A 104 11.13 1.42 4.14
CA THR A 104 10.27 1.37 5.33
C THR A 104 10.98 0.64 6.48
N PRO A 105 10.55 0.79 7.75
CA PRO A 105 11.17 0.13 8.90
C PRO A 105 11.22 -1.41 8.81
N ASP A 106 10.29 -2.02 8.06
CA ASP A 106 10.24 -3.46 7.78
C ASP A 106 11.05 -3.85 6.51
N GLY A 107 11.82 -2.91 5.94
CA GLY A 107 12.79 -3.14 4.87
C GLY A 107 12.20 -3.19 3.45
N TRP A 108 11.00 -2.66 3.25
CA TRP A 108 10.39 -2.54 1.92
C TRP A 108 10.84 -1.26 1.23
N ASP A 109 11.04 -1.31 -0.08
CA ASP A 109 11.24 -0.12 -0.89
C ASP A 109 9.97 0.73 -0.94
N GLY A 110 10.14 2.05 -0.90
CA GLY A 110 9.03 2.99 -0.98
C GLY A 110 8.23 2.86 -2.28
N ASP A 111 8.93 2.67 -3.41
CA ASP A 111 8.32 2.45 -4.73
C ASP A 111 7.52 1.15 -4.76
N ALA A 112 8.10 0.04 -4.31
CA ALA A 112 7.41 -1.26 -4.21
C ALA A 112 6.15 -1.17 -3.35
N SER A 113 6.24 -0.48 -2.22
CA SER A 113 5.13 -0.27 -1.28
C SER A 113 4.00 0.56 -1.91
N LEU A 114 4.34 1.68 -2.57
CA LEU A 114 3.40 2.53 -3.27
C LEU A 114 2.69 1.75 -4.38
N ILE A 115 3.45 1.05 -5.24
CA ILE A 115 2.93 0.29 -6.38
C ILE A 115 1.98 -0.82 -5.92
N LEU A 116 2.37 -1.57 -4.89
CA LEU A 116 1.52 -2.61 -4.30
C LEU A 116 0.18 -2.03 -3.83
N LEU A 117 0.23 -1.02 -2.96
CA LEU A 117 -0.96 -0.47 -2.32
C LEU A 117 -1.89 0.22 -3.33
N GLN A 118 -1.35 0.99 -4.27
CA GLN A 118 -2.18 1.63 -5.30
C GLN A 118 -2.82 0.61 -6.26
N SER A 119 -2.11 -0.48 -6.62
CA SER A 119 -2.65 -1.52 -7.50
C SER A 119 -3.84 -2.26 -6.87
N MET A 120 -3.89 -2.33 -5.55
CA MET A 120 -4.99 -2.90 -4.79
C MET A 120 -6.13 -1.91 -4.50
N GLY A 121 -6.04 -0.66 -4.96
CA GLY A 121 -7.10 0.33 -4.81
C GLY A 121 -7.05 1.13 -3.51
N CYS A 122 -5.87 1.32 -2.93
CA CYS A 122 -5.65 2.32 -1.88
C CYS A 122 -6.12 3.70 -2.35
N ALA A 123 -6.73 4.47 -1.48
CA ALA A 123 -7.31 5.76 -1.84
C ALA A 123 -6.27 6.88 -1.89
N ALA A 124 -5.24 6.80 -1.07
CA ALA A 124 -4.10 7.72 -1.03
C ALA A 124 -2.95 7.08 -0.25
N VAL A 125 -1.73 7.61 -0.48
CA VAL A 125 -0.54 7.26 0.32
C VAL A 125 0.05 8.53 0.90
N LEU A 126 0.35 8.50 2.19
CA LEU A 126 1.06 9.56 2.91
C LEU A 126 2.47 9.08 3.23
N PHE A 127 3.46 9.93 2.98
CA PHE A 127 4.85 9.66 3.32
C PHE A 127 5.27 10.48 4.53
N THR A 128 6.06 9.88 5.40
CA THR A 128 6.72 10.57 6.52
C THR A 128 8.15 10.07 6.65
N ALA A 129 8.96 10.79 7.41
CA ALA A 129 10.33 10.41 7.70
C ALA A 129 10.43 9.69 9.05
N GLY A 130 11.32 8.70 9.14
CA GLY A 130 11.60 7.97 10.39
C GLY A 130 12.41 8.81 11.40
N ASP A 131 13.23 9.73 10.90
CA ASP A 131 14.08 10.61 11.70
C ASP A 131 14.38 11.94 10.99
N ASN A 132 15.29 12.73 11.56
CA ASN A 132 15.63 14.05 11.01
C ASN A 132 16.45 13.97 9.72
N GLU A 133 17.28 12.95 9.53
CA GLU A 133 18.11 12.77 8.33
C GLU A 133 17.21 12.39 7.15
N ALA A 134 16.32 11.45 7.36
CA ALA A 134 15.27 11.10 6.42
C ALA A 134 14.34 12.29 6.10
N MET A 135 14.06 13.17 7.07
CA MET A 135 13.22 14.36 6.83
C MET A 135 13.88 15.35 5.88
N GLU A 136 15.21 15.50 5.91
CA GLU A 136 15.95 16.35 4.96
C GLU A 136 15.89 15.80 3.53
N GLU A 137 15.88 14.48 3.37
CA GLU A 137 15.81 13.80 2.07
C GLU A 137 14.35 13.61 1.55
N LEU A 138 13.35 13.67 2.44
CA LEU A 138 11.96 13.41 2.10
C LEU A 138 11.43 14.20 0.88
N PRO A 139 11.77 15.49 0.67
CA PRO A 139 11.34 16.22 -0.53
C PRO A 139 11.85 15.61 -1.84
N ARG A 140 13.09 15.10 -1.84
CA ARG A 140 13.69 14.41 -2.99
C ARG A 140 13.02 13.09 -3.24
N LEU A 141 12.88 12.25 -2.19
CA LEU A 141 12.21 10.96 -2.25
C LEU A 141 10.76 11.10 -2.72
N PHE A 142 10.03 12.04 -2.13
CA PHE A 142 8.64 12.33 -2.53
C PHE A 142 8.53 12.67 -4.03
N SER A 143 9.49 13.42 -4.57
CA SER A 143 9.46 13.79 -5.99
C SER A 143 9.62 12.57 -6.90
N THR A 144 10.49 11.61 -6.51
CA THR A 144 10.67 10.35 -7.25
C THR A 144 9.41 9.49 -7.15
N LEU A 145 8.95 9.21 -5.93
CA LEU A 145 7.74 8.41 -5.69
C LEU A 145 6.49 8.98 -6.36
N TRP A 146 6.39 10.31 -6.49
CA TRP A 146 5.27 10.94 -7.16
C TRP A 146 5.18 10.57 -8.65
N GLU A 147 6.30 10.33 -9.32
CA GLU A 147 6.32 9.97 -10.75
C GLU A 147 5.66 8.61 -10.99
N ASP A 148 5.72 7.70 -10.02
CA ASP A 148 5.09 6.38 -10.07
C ASP A 148 3.69 6.35 -9.45
N ALA A 149 3.27 7.44 -8.80
CA ALA A 149 1.96 7.51 -8.17
C ALA A 149 0.82 7.66 -9.20
N ARG A 150 -0.18 6.81 -9.09
CA ARG A 150 -1.42 6.84 -9.90
C ARG A 150 -2.64 7.14 -9.03
N ILE A 151 -2.39 7.50 -7.78
CA ILE A 151 -3.37 7.91 -6.77
C ILE A 151 -2.85 9.16 -6.06
N PRO A 152 -3.69 9.90 -5.33
CA PRO A 152 -3.23 11.01 -4.52
C PRO A 152 -2.15 10.60 -3.54
N VAL A 153 -1.05 11.36 -3.51
CA VAL A 153 0.02 11.20 -2.52
C VAL A 153 0.19 12.47 -1.71
N GLY A 154 0.66 12.35 -0.50
CA GLY A 154 0.84 13.45 0.41
C GLY A 154 1.96 13.20 1.43
N VAL A 155 2.08 14.13 2.37
CA VAL A 155 3.14 14.07 3.40
C VAL A 155 2.57 14.26 4.79
N ILE A 156 3.20 13.61 5.77
CA ILE A 156 2.99 13.85 7.20
C ILE A 156 4.23 14.57 7.71
N LEU A 157 4.04 15.73 8.28
CA LEU A 157 5.11 16.62 8.68
C LEU A 157 5.07 16.92 10.20
N PRO A 158 6.24 17.15 10.84
CA PRO A 158 6.32 17.53 12.24
C PRO A 158 5.83 18.97 12.48
N LYS A 159 5.60 19.31 13.75
CA LYS A 159 5.16 20.65 14.17
C LYS A 159 6.16 21.75 13.84
N GLU A 160 7.43 21.43 13.83
CA GLU A 160 8.52 22.36 13.58
C GLU A 160 8.64 22.74 12.10
N SER A 161 7.77 22.20 11.25
CA SER A 161 7.72 22.51 9.82
C SER A 161 7.49 24.00 9.59
N ASP A 162 8.23 24.55 8.65
CA ASP A 162 8.11 25.92 8.22
C ASP A 162 7.56 26.06 6.80
N ARG A 163 7.43 27.30 6.32
CA ARG A 163 6.96 27.58 4.96
C ARG A 163 7.86 26.98 3.88
N GLN A 164 9.17 26.87 4.15
CA GLN A 164 10.14 26.36 3.19
C GLN A 164 9.94 24.86 3.01
N LEU A 165 9.75 24.13 4.10
CA LEU A 165 9.47 22.70 4.06
C LEU A 165 8.13 22.41 3.36
N VAL A 166 7.06 23.15 3.69
CA VAL A 166 5.76 23.00 2.99
C VAL A 166 5.89 23.28 1.48
N ALA A 167 6.69 24.29 1.11
CA ALA A 167 6.94 24.62 -0.29
C ALA A 167 7.79 23.58 -1.03
N ALA A 168 8.53 22.76 -0.31
CA ALA A 168 9.35 21.69 -0.90
C ALA A 168 8.51 20.50 -1.46
N PHE A 169 7.21 20.46 -1.16
CA PHE A 169 6.27 19.45 -1.68
C PHE A 169 5.25 20.04 -2.65
N PRO A 170 5.67 20.56 -3.82
CA PRO A 170 4.76 21.26 -4.73
C PRO A 170 3.67 20.38 -5.34
N ARG A 171 3.90 19.06 -5.41
CA ARG A 171 3.00 18.05 -5.98
C ARG A 171 2.20 17.27 -4.93
N SER A 172 2.42 17.57 -3.64
CA SER A 172 1.66 16.94 -2.57
C SER A 172 0.20 17.33 -2.64
N CYS A 173 -0.67 16.32 -2.63
CA CYS A 173 -2.12 16.50 -2.66
C CYS A 173 -2.72 16.58 -1.26
N LEU A 174 -2.01 16.02 -0.28
CA LEU A 174 -2.44 15.87 1.10
C LEU A 174 -1.29 16.30 2.02
N MET A 175 -1.63 16.92 3.13
CA MET A 175 -0.66 17.26 4.17
C MET A 175 -1.29 17.01 5.54
N MET A 176 -0.53 16.37 6.42
CA MET A 176 -0.98 16.02 7.75
C MET A 176 0.12 16.30 8.78
N GLY A 177 -0.26 16.57 10.01
CA GLY A 177 0.67 16.67 11.13
C GLY A 177 0.83 15.34 11.86
N LEU A 178 1.99 15.13 12.47
CA LEU A 178 2.22 13.96 13.33
C LEU A 178 1.36 13.95 14.61
N ASP A 179 0.91 15.13 15.04
CA ASP A 179 0.02 15.31 16.19
C ASP A 179 -0.95 16.48 15.96
N GLU A 180 -1.88 16.68 16.88
CA GLU A 180 -2.89 17.74 16.81
C GLU A 180 -2.25 19.12 16.68
N SER A 181 -1.19 19.40 17.43
CA SER A 181 -0.49 20.67 17.40
C SER A 181 0.19 20.93 16.06
N ALA A 182 0.77 19.87 15.45
CA ALA A 182 1.33 19.92 14.12
C ALA A 182 0.23 20.14 13.06
N CYS A 183 -0.91 19.48 13.18
CA CYS A 183 -2.04 19.67 12.28
C CYS A 183 -2.56 21.12 12.28
N ILE A 184 -2.72 21.73 13.47
CA ILE A 184 -3.15 23.13 13.60
C ILE A 184 -2.14 24.06 12.92
N HIS A 185 -0.86 23.88 13.23
CA HIS A 185 0.22 24.69 12.65
C HIS A 185 0.30 24.55 11.12
N LEU A 186 0.23 23.32 10.60
CA LEU A 186 0.23 23.07 9.15
C LEU A 186 -1.03 23.61 8.47
N GLY A 187 -2.17 23.63 9.16
CA GLY A 187 -3.39 24.28 8.69
C GLY A 187 -3.16 25.75 8.42
N GLU A 188 -2.55 26.48 9.36
CA GLU A 188 -2.21 27.89 9.24
C GLU A 188 -1.18 28.11 8.10
N LEU A 189 -0.11 27.32 8.06
CA LEU A 189 0.89 27.38 6.99
C LEU A 189 0.30 27.10 5.60
N GLY A 190 -0.64 26.17 5.49
CA GLY A 190 -1.33 25.84 4.25
C GLY A 190 -2.17 26.99 3.72
N GLU A 191 -2.85 27.73 4.61
CA GLU A 191 -3.55 28.97 4.23
C GLU A 191 -2.56 30.04 3.74
N GLU A 192 -1.47 30.26 4.47
CA GLU A 192 -0.47 31.27 4.13
C GLU A 192 0.28 30.98 2.83
N THR A 193 0.58 29.70 2.56
CA THR A 193 1.27 29.25 1.34
C THR A 193 0.34 29.05 0.15
N GLY A 194 -0.96 29.06 0.38
CA GLY A 194 -1.96 28.74 -0.63
C GLY A 194 -2.01 27.25 -0.99
N PHE A 195 -1.43 26.38 -0.15
CA PHE A 195 -1.42 24.94 -0.36
C PHE A 195 -2.84 24.39 -0.62
N TRP A 196 -3.80 24.81 0.18
CA TRP A 196 -5.19 24.37 0.09
C TRP A 196 -5.95 24.82 -1.17
N LYS A 197 -5.34 25.66 -1.97
CA LYS A 197 -5.92 26.17 -3.24
C LYS A 197 -5.31 25.51 -4.47
N ARG A 198 -4.34 24.58 -4.27
CA ARG A 198 -3.70 23.85 -5.37
C ARG A 198 -4.67 22.85 -5.98
N GLU A 199 -4.53 22.63 -7.27
CA GLU A 199 -5.23 21.55 -7.96
C GLU A 199 -4.57 20.21 -7.65
N LEU A 200 -5.37 19.14 -7.59
CA LEU A 200 -4.87 17.78 -7.49
C LEU A 200 -4.15 17.42 -8.78
N VAL A 201 -2.89 17.07 -8.67
CA VAL A 201 -2.10 16.60 -9.79
C VAL A 201 -1.66 15.17 -9.47
N ILE A 202 -2.05 14.23 -10.33
CA ILE A 202 -1.59 12.84 -10.31
C ILE A 202 -0.73 12.67 -11.54
N ALA A 203 0.38 11.94 -11.43
CA ALA A 203 1.25 11.68 -12.56
C ALA A 203 0.49 10.94 -13.68
N ASP A 204 0.78 11.29 -14.91
CA ASP A 204 0.22 10.60 -16.06
C ASP A 204 0.73 9.14 -16.10
N PRO A 205 -0.10 8.17 -16.54
CA PRO A 205 0.37 6.82 -16.74
C PRO A 205 1.50 6.81 -17.80
N PRO A 206 2.45 5.87 -17.70
CA PRO A 206 3.47 5.72 -18.75
C PRO A 206 2.81 5.44 -20.09
N GLU A 207 3.44 5.90 -21.18
CA GLU A 207 2.95 5.69 -22.56
C GLU A 207 3.02 4.22 -23.00
N GLU A 208 3.83 3.41 -22.31
CA GLU A 208 4.05 2.00 -22.61
C GLU A 208 3.31 1.12 -21.57
N ASP A 209 2.80 -0.03 -22.03
CA ASP A 209 2.11 -1.04 -21.19
C ASP A 209 3.12 -1.83 -20.33
N TRP A 210 3.86 -1.13 -19.51
CA TRP A 210 4.79 -1.74 -18.57
C TRP A 210 4.09 -2.04 -17.25
N PHE A 211 4.35 -3.23 -16.74
CA PHE A 211 3.83 -3.66 -15.46
C PHE A 211 4.95 -3.74 -14.44
N ILE A 212 4.62 -3.53 -13.18
CA ILE A 212 5.57 -3.67 -12.08
C ILE A 212 5.02 -4.71 -11.11
N ALA A 213 5.72 -5.86 -11.02
CA ALA A 213 5.47 -6.86 -9.99
C ALA A 213 6.19 -6.46 -8.70
N VAL A 214 5.75 -7.02 -7.57
CA VAL A 214 6.38 -6.78 -6.26
C VAL A 214 6.57 -8.11 -5.55
N SER A 215 7.78 -8.37 -5.07
CA SER A 215 8.08 -9.52 -4.22
C SER A 215 9.11 -9.16 -3.16
N ASN A 216 8.91 -9.65 -1.94
CA ASN A 216 9.79 -9.40 -0.81
C ASN A 216 10.22 -7.92 -0.64
N GLY A 217 9.28 -7.00 -0.82
CA GLY A 217 9.51 -5.57 -0.66
C GLY A 217 10.28 -4.87 -1.78
N ARG A 218 10.53 -5.56 -2.91
CA ARG A 218 11.20 -5.02 -4.10
C ARG A 218 10.25 -4.94 -5.27
N ASP A 219 10.39 -3.91 -6.09
CA ASP A 219 9.70 -3.77 -7.35
C ASP A 219 10.49 -4.42 -8.51
N HIS A 220 9.76 -4.93 -9.48
CA HIS A 220 10.32 -5.59 -10.65
C HIS A 220 9.59 -5.10 -11.90
N LEU A 221 10.29 -4.36 -12.73
CA LEU A 221 9.75 -3.86 -13.98
C LEU A 221 9.63 -5.00 -15.00
N LEU A 222 8.41 -5.23 -15.49
CA LEU A 222 8.09 -6.22 -16.51
C LEU A 222 7.93 -5.49 -17.84
N ASP A 223 8.96 -5.52 -18.66
CA ASP A 223 8.91 -4.94 -20.01
C ASP A 223 8.17 -5.87 -21.00
N PRO A 224 7.84 -5.43 -22.22
CA PRO A 224 7.13 -6.26 -23.21
C PRO A 224 7.88 -7.52 -23.67
N THR A 225 9.16 -7.66 -23.31
CA THR A 225 9.99 -8.84 -23.62
C THR A 225 10.14 -9.77 -22.41
N PHE A 226 9.46 -9.45 -21.30
CA PHE A 226 9.50 -10.25 -20.08
C PHE A 226 9.08 -11.69 -20.36
N ASP A 227 9.89 -12.63 -19.89
CA ASP A 227 9.64 -14.06 -19.98
C ASP A 227 9.83 -14.72 -18.62
N ILE A 228 9.08 -15.77 -18.37
CA ILE A 228 9.16 -16.56 -17.13
C ILE A 228 10.06 -17.75 -17.43
N ASP A 229 11.28 -17.74 -16.87
CA ASP A 229 12.35 -18.68 -17.17
C ASP A 229 12.48 -19.81 -16.14
N GLY A 230 11.77 -19.71 -15.01
CA GLY A 230 11.69 -20.75 -13.98
C GLY A 230 10.30 -21.33 -13.81
N GLU A 231 10.22 -22.62 -13.42
CA GLU A 231 8.97 -23.27 -13.03
C GLU A 231 9.22 -24.14 -11.79
N LEU A 232 8.35 -24.03 -10.81
CA LEU A 232 8.42 -24.78 -9.58
C LEU A 232 7.02 -25.17 -9.09
N GLU A 233 6.82 -26.43 -8.78
CA GLU A 233 5.64 -26.88 -8.08
C GLU A 233 5.85 -26.73 -6.57
N CYS A 234 4.92 -26.07 -5.88
CA CYS A 234 5.04 -25.79 -4.45
C CYS A 234 4.79 -27.07 -3.64
N GLN A 235 5.83 -27.87 -3.47
CA GLN A 235 5.78 -29.13 -2.72
C GLN A 235 7.16 -29.52 -2.16
N GLY A 236 7.19 -30.39 -1.16
CA GLY A 236 8.43 -30.96 -0.63
C GLY A 236 9.35 -29.90 0.00
N ASP A 237 10.62 -29.88 -0.43
CA ASP A 237 11.61 -28.90 0.01
C ASP A 237 11.61 -27.66 -0.92
N PHE A 238 10.53 -26.91 -0.85
CA PHE A 238 10.31 -25.69 -1.67
C PHE A 238 11.45 -24.68 -1.53
N THR A 239 11.89 -24.42 -0.30
CA THR A 239 12.96 -23.46 -0.03
C THR A 239 14.27 -23.83 -0.70
N GLN A 240 14.67 -25.10 -0.65
CA GLN A 240 15.91 -25.55 -1.31
C GLN A 240 15.80 -25.41 -2.83
N GLN A 241 14.68 -25.82 -3.42
CA GLN A 241 14.45 -25.73 -4.86
C GLN A 241 14.46 -24.26 -5.33
N LEU A 242 13.86 -23.33 -4.55
CA LEU A 242 13.89 -21.91 -4.83
C LEU A 242 15.33 -21.36 -4.82
N LEU A 243 16.14 -21.72 -3.83
CA LEU A 243 17.54 -21.30 -3.76
C LEU A 243 18.39 -21.88 -4.92
N GLU A 244 18.10 -23.09 -5.38
CA GLU A 244 18.76 -23.69 -6.56
C GLU A 244 18.42 -22.88 -7.83
N LEU A 245 17.14 -22.52 -8.03
CA LEU A 245 16.71 -21.68 -9.16
C LEU A 245 17.35 -20.28 -9.12
N GLU A 246 17.39 -19.64 -7.95
CA GLU A 246 18.10 -18.35 -7.79
C GLU A 246 19.60 -18.49 -8.15
N SER A 247 20.25 -19.57 -7.70
CA SER A 247 21.67 -19.85 -8.00
C SER A 247 21.92 -20.09 -9.49
N ASP A 248 20.96 -20.68 -10.19
CA ASP A 248 21.03 -20.93 -11.64
C ASP A 248 20.69 -19.67 -12.46
N GLY A 249 20.34 -18.58 -11.80
CA GLY A 249 20.10 -17.27 -12.42
C GLY A 249 18.68 -17.09 -12.95
N CYS A 250 17.70 -17.80 -12.39
CA CYS A 250 16.28 -17.60 -12.69
C CYS A 250 15.88 -16.14 -12.38
N THR A 251 15.24 -15.50 -13.33
CA THR A 251 14.84 -14.08 -13.23
C THR A 251 13.35 -13.90 -12.97
N ALA A 252 12.53 -14.90 -13.28
CA ALA A 252 11.10 -14.91 -13.01
C ALA A 252 10.58 -16.34 -12.84
N LEU A 253 9.74 -16.57 -11.86
CA LEU A 253 9.28 -17.89 -11.46
C LEU A 253 7.80 -18.11 -11.74
N ARG A 254 7.47 -19.19 -12.43
CA ARG A 254 6.12 -19.76 -12.43
C ARG A 254 5.97 -20.71 -11.26
N LEU A 255 5.05 -20.39 -10.35
CA LEU A 255 4.77 -21.17 -9.17
C LEU A 255 3.45 -21.93 -9.34
N LEU A 256 3.53 -23.25 -9.40
CA LEU A 256 2.37 -24.12 -9.55
C LEU A 256 1.82 -24.50 -8.16
N LEU A 257 0.53 -24.22 -7.96
CA LEU A 257 -0.21 -24.45 -6.72
C LEU A 257 -1.34 -25.46 -6.99
N PRO A 258 -1.05 -26.77 -6.95
CA PRO A 258 -2.03 -27.82 -7.32
C PRO A 258 -3.16 -27.96 -6.31
N ASP A 259 -2.93 -27.66 -5.04
CA ASP A 259 -3.85 -27.88 -3.93
C ASP A 259 -3.66 -26.89 -2.77
N GLU A 260 -4.42 -27.08 -1.70
CA GLU A 260 -4.37 -26.23 -0.51
C GLU A 260 -3.05 -26.39 0.27
N ASP A 261 -2.48 -27.58 0.30
CA ASP A 261 -1.21 -27.83 1.02
C ASP A 261 -0.07 -27.05 0.34
N ALA A 262 -0.09 -26.95 -1.00
CA ALA A 262 0.85 -26.12 -1.76
C ALA A 262 0.70 -24.62 -1.42
N VAL A 263 -0.53 -24.11 -1.28
CA VAL A 263 -0.76 -22.74 -0.87
C VAL A 263 -0.30 -22.47 0.56
N ASP A 264 -0.50 -23.43 1.47
CA ASP A 264 -0.03 -23.32 2.86
C ASP A 264 1.49 -23.31 2.94
N LEU A 265 2.17 -24.17 2.17
CA LEU A 265 3.63 -24.17 2.06
C LEU A 265 4.14 -22.85 1.47
N PHE A 266 3.55 -22.38 0.37
CA PHE A 266 3.89 -21.07 -0.22
C PHE A 266 3.71 -19.93 0.80
N THR A 267 2.61 -19.94 1.53
CA THR A 267 2.32 -18.92 2.55
C THR A 267 3.39 -18.87 3.63
N ALA A 268 3.89 -20.03 4.06
CA ALA A 268 4.94 -20.11 5.07
C ALA A 268 6.30 -19.62 4.57
N GLU A 269 6.61 -19.83 3.28
CA GLU A 269 7.95 -19.63 2.73
C GLU A 269 8.04 -18.43 1.76
N GLN A 270 6.95 -17.67 1.53
CA GLN A 270 6.90 -16.59 0.54
C GLN A 270 7.95 -15.51 0.75
N TYR A 271 8.43 -15.32 1.98
CA TYR A 271 9.48 -14.35 2.30
C TYR A 271 10.83 -14.65 1.63
N MET A 272 11.00 -15.88 1.14
CA MET A 272 12.19 -16.29 0.39
C MET A 272 12.14 -15.86 -1.09
N VAL A 273 10.95 -15.54 -1.62
CA VAL A 273 10.76 -15.17 -3.03
C VAL A 273 11.24 -13.76 -3.29
N LYS A 274 12.32 -13.61 -4.05
CA LYS A 274 12.95 -12.31 -4.37
C LYS A 274 12.80 -11.87 -5.82
N MET A 275 12.17 -12.69 -6.65
CA MET A 275 11.94 -12.45 -8.07
C MET A 275 10.45 -12.31 -8.37
N PRO A 276 10.05 -11.75 -9.52
CA PRO A 276 8.66 -11.77 -9.96
C PRO A 276 8.11 -13.19 -10.00
N ILE A 277 6.88 -13.37 -9.53
CA ILE A 277 6.22 -14.69 -9.58
C ILE A 277 4.91 -14.64 -10.35
N SER A 278 4.72 -15.66 -11.19
CA SER A 278 3.41 -16.02 -11.73
C SER A 278 2.78 -17.09 -10.85
N LEU A 279 1.63 -16.79 -10.26
CA LEU A 279 0.87 -17.74 -9.46
C LEU A 279 -0.11 -18.50 -10.35
N CYS A 280 0.05 -19.82 -10.43
CA CYS A 280 -0.80 -20.71 -11.21
C CYS A 280 -1.54 -21.68 -10.30
N ALA A 281 -2.87 -21.62 -10.31
CA ALA A 281 -3.74 -22.54 -9.59
C ALA A 281 -4.82 -23.09 -10.52
N GLN A 282 -5.31 -24.30 -10.23
CA GLN A 282 -6.29 -24.98 -11.09
C GLN A 282 -7.72 -24.42 -10.95
N ASP A 283 -8.00 -23.71 -9.87
CA ASP A 283 -9.29 -23.07 -9.66
C ASP A 283 -9.13 -21.65 -9.06
N PRO A 284 -10.12 -20.77 -9.28
CA PRO A 284 -10.03 -19.37 -8.85
C PRO A 284 -10.03 -19.20 -7.31
N VAL A 285 -10.60 -20.13 -6.55
CA VAL A 285 -10.63 -20.06 -5.09
C VAL A 285 -9.24 -20.30 -4.53
N LEU A 286 -8.53 -21.28 -5.09
CA LEU A 286 -7.15 -21.59 -4.71
C LEU A 286 -6.20 -20.43 -5.08
N LEU A 287 -6.38 -19.85 -6.28
CA LEU A 287 -5.63 -18.66 -6.70
C LEU A 287 -5.91 -17.47 -5.77
N GLU A 288 -7.18 -17.23 -5.42
CA GLU A 288 -7.52 -16.15 -4.48
C GLU A 288 -6.88 -16.36 -3.11
N ARG A 289 -6.86 -17.60 -2.60
CA ARG A 289 -6.21 -17.93 -1.33
C ARG A 289 -4.71 -17.62 -1.36
N ALA A 290 -4.03 -18.00 -2.44
CA ALA A 290 -2.61 -17.70 -2.64
C ALA A 290 -2.35 -16.20 -2.75
N LEU A 291 -3.12 -15.48 -3.57
CA LEU A 291 -3.04 -14.03 -3.70
C LEU A 291 -3.33 -13.29 -2.38
N ARG A 292 -4.25 -13.81 -1.57
CA ARG A 292 -4.56 -13.25 -0.25
C ARG A 292 -3.39 -13.37 0.70
N ALA A 293 -2.71 -14.52 0.68
CA ALA A 293 -1.55 -14.79 1.52
C ALA A 293 -0.31 -14.03 1.06
N PHE A 294 -0.09 -13.90 -0.24
CA PHE A 294 1.10 -13.28 -0.82
C PHE A 294 1.19 -11.79 -0.49
N TRP A 295 2.30 -11.35 0.06
CA TRP A 295 2.50 -9.96 0.46
C TRP A 295 2.85 -9.03 -0.70
N GLY A 296 3.19 -9.56 -1.85
CA GLY A 296 3.56 -8.83 -3.05
C GLY A 296 2.44 -8.62 -4.07
N ARG A 297 2.84 -8.27 -5.29
CA ARG A 297 2.01 -8.12 -6.48
C ARG A 297 2.43 -9.17 -7.50
N ALA A 298 1.61 -10.19 -7.67
CA ALA A 298 1.89 -11.33 -8.55
C ALA A 298 1.44 -11.10 -9.99
N VAL A 299 1.96 -11.95 -10.85
CA VAL A 299 1.57 -12.12 -12.25
C VAL A 299 0.67 -13.36 -12.39
N TYR A 300 -0.13 -13.41 -13.44
CA TYR A 300 -0.83 -14.59 -13.91
C TYR A 300 -0.59 -14.73 -15.42
N ASP A 301 0.02 -15.83 -15.84
CA ASP A 301 0.46 -16.04 -17.23
C ASP A 301 -0.44 -16.98 -18.04
N GLY A 302 -1.55 -17.44 -17.45
CA GLY A 302 -2.52 -18.31 -18.13
C GLY A 302 -2.08 -19.77 -18.32
N THR A 303 -0.98 -20.22 -17.71
CA THR A 303 -0.50 -21.62 -17.83
C THR A 303 -1.57 -22.64 -17.41
N TRP A 304 -2.30 -22.38 -16.31
CA TRP A 304 -3.53 -23.08 -15.97
C TRP A 304 -4.70 -22.13 -16.18
N PRO A 305 -5.37 -22.20 -17.34
CA PRO A 305 -6.32 -21.17 -17.76
C PRO A 305 -7.56 -21.14 -16.87
N LEU A 306 -7.87 -19.94 -16.39
CA LEU A 306 -9.09 -19.59 -15.69
C LEU A 306 -9.93 -18.67 -16.56
N GLU A 307 -11.25 -18.64 -16.31
CA GLU A 307 -12.14 -17.76 -17.04
C GLU A 307 -11.90 -16.28 -16.68
N GLU A 308 -12.04 -15.40 -17.65
CA GLU A 308 -11.83 -13.96 -17.43
C GLU A 308 -12.75 -13.38 -16.33
N GLU A 309 -13.96 -13.95 -16.20
CA GLU A 309 -14.93 -13.54 -15.17
C GLU A 309 -14.42 -13.81 -13.75
N ASP A 310 -13.63 -14.88 -13.56
CA ASP A 310 -13.04 -15.26 -12.28
C ASP A 310 -11.78 -14.40 -11.99
N LEU A 311 -11.01 -14.01 -13.01
CA LEU A 311 -9.80 -13.22 -12.87
C LEU A 311 -10.07 -11.74 -12.58
N ARG A 312 -11.12 -11.14 -13.15
CA ARG A 312 -11.44 -9.71 -12.96
C ARG A 312 -11.56 -9.27 -11.49
N PRO A 313 -12.24 -10.03 -10.59
CA PRO A 313 -12.27 -9.68 -9.18
C PRO A 313 -10.90 -9.72 -8.53
N LEU A 314 -10.04 -10.67 -8.91
CA LEU A 314 -8.70 -10.86 -8.38
C LEU A 314 -7.77 -9.71 -8.82
N VAL A 315 -7.81 -9.31 -10.09
CA VAL A 315 -7.11 -8.14 -10.60
C VAL A 315 -7.46 -6.90 -9.77
N LYS A 316 -8.75 -6.67 -9.57
CA LYS A 316 -9.23 -5.48 -8.83
C LYS A 316 -8.86 -5.51 -7.35
N LYS A 317 -8.89 -6.68 -6.73
CA LYS A 317 -8.73 -6.85 -5.27
C LYS A 317 -7.26 -6.92 -4.87
N TYR A 318 -6.46 -7.62 -5.64
CA TYR A 318 -5.06 -7.93 -5.30
C TYR A 318 -4.03 -7.23 -6.21
N GLY A 319 -4.47 -6.48 -7.21
CA GLY A 319 -3.57 -5.86 -8.18
C GLY A 319 -2.90 -6.86 -9.13
N LEU A 320 -3.47 -8.07 -9.30
CA LEU A 320 -2.92 -9.13 -10.14
C LEU A 320 -2.63 -8.63 -11.55
N ILE A 321 -1.45 -8.94 -12.08
CA ILE A 321 -1.04 -8.61 -13.45
C ILE A 321 -1.40 -9.79 -14.35
N LEU A 322 -2.10 -9.51 -15.46
CA LEU A 322 -2.38 -10.50 -16.51
C LEU A 322 -1.39 -10.30 -17.66
N LEU A 323 -0.65 -11.34 -18.04
CA LEU A 323 0.24 -11.36 -19.20
C LEU A 323 -0.45 -11.89 -20.44
#